data_cdb28ecf442b2ba63387b49f06e2b6a9
#
_entry.id   cdb28ecf442b2ba63387b49f06e2b6a9
#
_cell.length_a   1.000
_cell.length_b   1.000
_cell.length_c   1.000
_cell.angle_alpha   90.00
_cell.angle_beta   90.00
_cell.angle_gamma   90.00
#
_symmetry.space_group_name_H-M   'P 1'
#
loop_
_entity.id
_entity.type
_entity.pdbx_description
1 polymer ?
#
loop_
_entity_poly.entity_id
_entity_poly.type
_entity_poly.pdbx_seq_one_letter_code
_entity_poly.pdbx_strand_id
1 'polypeptide(L)'
;MFGYVTASWKELTAQEQKRYGAVYCGICREIRQRSTGVGRICLSYDMAFLALLLMSLYEPEEESGKKACRLHSVKPRPWVDNEYIRYAADMNVALGYYNCLDDWQDDGKRAAKFLADKLAPFLPELENRWPRQLGAIQSCISGLSRLEKENCPNPDEPASCFGELMAQLLVYREDMWAKDLGQMGFSLGRFIYLLDAAADYDKDKRKGKYNPYLAMGMERDEKRWEEYLVLAMGRCAERYEKLPLVQDKALLDNILYSGVWVNYRGKRKEEAANDG
;
A
#
# COMPACT_ATOMS: atom_id res chain seq x y z
N MET A 1 1.55 7.84 -1.76
CA MET A 1 2.12 6.54 -2.21
C MET A 1 1.29 5.31 -1.83
N PHE A 2 0.58 5.25 -0.70
CA PHE A 2 -0.32 4.13 -0.35
C PHE A 2 -1.72 4.33 -0.90
N GLY A 3 -2.51 3.23 -1.03
CA GLY A 3 -3.89 3.25 -1.53
C GLY A 3 -4.04 2.86 -3.01
N TYR A 4 -2.94 2.45 -3.66
CA TYR A 4 -2.97 2.02 -5.05
C TYR A 4 -3.27 0.53 -5.23
N VAL A 5 -2.91 -0.32 -4.27
CA VAL A 5 -3.13 -1.76 -4.36
C VAL A 5 -4.54 -2.08 -3.85
N THR A 6 -5.52 -1.81 -4.70
CA THR A 6 -6.95 -1.98 -4.41
C THR A 6 -7.62 -2.85 -5.46
N ALA A 7 -8.80 -3.39 -5.17
CA ALA A 7 -9.55 -4.17 -6.13
C ALA A 7 -10.30 -3.30 -7.16
N SER A 8 -10.38 -3.77 -8.40
CA SER A 8 -11.31 -3.26 -9.40
C SER A 8 -12.73 -3.73 -9.05
N TRP A 9 -13.41 -2.98 -8.18
CA TRP A 9 -14.66 -3.37 -7.53
C TRP A 9 -15.76 -3.80 -8.51
N LYS A 10 -15.84 -3.16 -9.67
CA LYS A 10 -16.85 -3.43 -10.70
C LYS A 10 -16.68 -4.78 -11.40
N GLU A 11 -15.46 -5.33 -11.37
CA GLU A 11 -15.10 -6.59 -12.01
C GLU A 11 -15.22 -7.78 -11.05
N LEU A 12 -15.42 -7.52 -9.74
CA LEU A 12 -15.57 -8.55 -8.73
C LEU A 12 -16.96 -9.15 -8.71
N THR A 13 -17.03 -10.46 -8.55
CA THR A 13 -18.27 -11.18 -8.21
C THR A 13 -18.76 -10.79 -6.81
N ALA A 14 -20.03 -11.02 -6.52
CA ALA A 14 -20.60 -10.76 -5.20
C ALA A 14 -19.90 -11.55 -4.08
N GLN A 15 -19.37 -12.74 -4.38
CA GLN A 15 -18.62 -13.56 -3.43
C GLN A 15 -17.25 -12.93 -3.12
N GLU A 16 -16.51 -12.50 -4.14
CA GLU A 16 -15.23 -11.83 -3.99
C GLU A 16 -15.35 -10.47 -3.27
N GLN A 17 -16.39 -9.69 -3.59
CA GLN A 17 -16.71 -8.45 -2.88
C GLN A 17 -16.94 -8.70 -1.38
N LYS A 18 -17.69 -9.77 -1.06
CA LYS A 18 -17.94 -10.18 0.31
C LYS A 18 -16.65 -10.63 1.01
N ARG A 19 -15.79 -11.40 0.31
CA ARG A 19 -14.49 -11.87 0.83
C ARG A 19 -13.55 -10.70 1.10
N TYR A 20 -13.36 -9.82 0.11
CA TYR A 20 -12.54 -8.62 0.25
C TYR A 20 -13.02 -7.73 1.41
N GLY A 21 -14.34 -7.52 1.49
CA GLY A 21 -14.95 -6.77 2.58
C GLY A 21 -14.75 -7.42 3.95
N ALA A 22 -14.75 -8.76 4.05
CA ALA A 22 -14.52 -9.47 5.30
C ALA A 22 -13.06 -9.33 5.78
N VAL A 23 -12.09 -9.42 4.87
CA VAL A 23 -10.67 -9.18 5.16
C VAL A 23 -10.45 -7.73 5.63
N TYR A 24 -10.96 -6.75 4.88
CA TYR A 24 -10.87 -5.34 5.26
C TYR A 24 -11.50 -5.04 6.63
N CYS A 25 -12.67 -5.63 6.91
CA CYS A 25 -13.33 -5.51 8.22
C CYS A 25 -12.54 -6.20 9.33
N GLY A 26 -11.85 -7.31 9.06
CA GLY A 26 -10.96 -7.99 9.98
C GLY A 26 -9.80 -7.07 10.40
N ILE A 27 -9.09 -6.51 9.42
CA ILE A 27 -7.99 -5.57 9.67
C ILE A 27 -8.48 -4.34 10.47
N CYS A 28 -9.60 -3.75 10.06
CA CYS A 28 -10.20 -2.61 10.77
C CYS A 28 -10.52 -2.92 12.24
N ARG A 29 -10.99 -4.14 12.50
CA ARG A 29 -11.28 -4.64 13.85
C ARG A 29 -10.00 -4.78 14.66
N GLU A 30 -8.97 -5.40 14.11
CA GLU A 30 -7.68 -5.60 14.78
C GLU A 30 -6.96 -4.27 15.05
N ILE A 31 -6.96 -3.32 14.11
CA ILE A 31 -6.47 -1.96 14.37
C ILE A 31 -7.18 -1.33 15.57
N ARG A 32 -8.51 -1.47 15.66
CA ARG A 32 -9.28 -0.92 16.78
C ARG A 32 -8.88 -1.53 18.12
N GLN A 33 -8.59 -2.82 18.16
CA GLN A 33 -8.21 -3.53 19.38
C GLN A 33 -6.79 -3.15 19.83
N ARG A 34 -5.88 -2.92 18.89
CA ARG A 34 -4.45 -2.71 19.11
C ARG A 34 -4.05 -1.25 19.24
N SER A 35 -4.75 -0.32 18.58
CA SER A 35 -4.34 1.10 18.51
C SER A 35 -5.46 2.09 18.82
N THR A 36 -6.51 1.69 19.50
CA THR A 36 -7.71 2.51 19.66
C THR A 36 -8.46 2.78 18.34
N GLY A 37 -9.55 3.54 18.37
CA GLY A 37 -10.33 3.83 17.16
C GLY A 37 -9.63 4.73 16.13
N VAL A 38 -8.56 5.41 16.53
CA VAL A 38 -7.88 6.44 15.72
C VAL A 38 -7.09 5.81 14.56
N GLY A 39 -6.37 4.71 14.78
CA GLY A 39 -5.60 4.04 13.74
C GLY A 39 -6.41 3.58 12.53
N ARG A 40 -7.73 3.43 12.67
CA ARG A 40 -8.63 3.09 11.55
C ARG A 40 -8.76 4.18 10.50
N ILE A 41 -8.42 5.43 10.83
CA ILE A 41 -8.45 6.56 9.89
C ILE A 41 -7.36 6.35 8.83
N CYS A 42 -6.26 5.69 9.20
CA CYS A 42 -5.12 5.41 8.31
C CYS A 42 -5.27 4.08 7.56
N LEU A 43 -6.39 3.34 7.71
CA LEU A 43 -6.57 2.04 7.07
C LEU A 43 -6.57 2.18 5.54
N SER A 44 -5.61 1.53 4.89
CA SER A 44 -5.49 1.48 3.44
C SER A 44 -5.93 0.13 2.86
N TYR A 45 -6.29 0.14 1.59
CA TYR A 45 -6.62 -1.08 0.84
C TYR A 45 -5.40 -1.95 0.55
N ASP A 46 -4.19 -1.37 0.53
CA ASP A 46 -2.94 -2.10 0.38
C ASP A 46 -2.77 -3.18 1.46
N MET A 47 -3.26 -2.90 2.67
CA MET A 47 -3.22 -3.86 3.77
C MET A 47 -4.18 -5.04 3.56
N ALA A 48 -5.29 -4.83 2.85
CA ALA A 48 -6.17 -5.93 2.47
C ALA A 48 -5.50 -6.85 1.43
N PHE A 49 -4.75 -6.28 0.48
CA PHE A 49 -3.94 -7.05 -0.45
C PHE A 49 -2.85 -7.84 0.27
N LEU A 50 -2.09 -7.20 1.18
CA LEU A 50 -1.05 -7.86 1.97
C LEU A 50 -1.60 -9.07 2.74
N ALA A 51 -2.73 -8.89 3.43
CA ALA A 51 -3.37 -9.97 4.17
C ALA A 51 -3.83 -11.09 3.23
N LEU A 52 -4.54 -10.77 2.14
CA LEU A 52 -5.02 -11.75 1.16
C LEU A 52 -3.88 -12.57 0.54
N LEU A 53 -2.78 -11.91 0.16
CA LEU A 53 -1.63 -12.57 -0.43
C LEU A 53 -1.03 -13.60 0.55
N LEU A 54 -0.79 -13.19 1.79
CA LEU A 54 -0.21 -14.08 2.80
C LEU A 54 -1.18 -15.19 3.22
N MET A 55 -2.48 -14.89 3.33
CA MET A 55 -3.50 -15.89 3.61
C MET A 55 -3.62 -16.92 2.49
N SER A 56 -3.54 -16.48 1.23
CA SER A 56 -3.57 -17.39 0.07
C SER A 56 -2.33 -18.27 -0.03
N LEU A 57 -1.16 -17.76 0.40
CA LEU A 57 0.11 -18.48 0.33
C LEU A 57 0.28 -19.49 1.48
N TYR A 58 -0.15 -19.12 2.69
CA TYR A 58 0.12 -19.89 3.91
C TYR A 58 -1.09 -20.65 4.46
N GLU A 59 -2.27 -20.40 3.90
CA GLU A 59 -3.54 -21.09 4.20
C GLU A 59 -3.81 -21.26 5.72
N PRO A 60 -3.81 -20.16 6.52
CA PRO A 60 -4.05 -20.25 7.95
C PRO A 60 -5.47 -20.66 8.28
N GLU A 61 -5.67 -21.22 9.47
CA GLU A 61 -7.02 -21.32 10.01
C GLU A 61 -7.61 -19.93 10.22
N GLU A 62 -8.89 -19.76 9.84
CA GLU A 62 -9.59 -18.49 9.92
C GLU A 62 -10.69 -18.51 10.98
N GLU A 63 -10.62 -17.59 11.91
CA GLU A 63 -11.78 -17.23 12.70
C GLU A 63 -12.66 -16.27 11.89
N SER A 64 -13.97 -16.44 11.96
CA SER A 64 -14.89 -15.57 11.24
C SER A 64 -16.14 -15.25 12.04
N GLY A 65 -16.80 -14.17 11.68
CA GLY A 65 -18.05 -13.76 12.35
C GLY A 65 -18.72 -12.59 11.65
N LYS A 66 -19.77 -12.06 12.28
CA LYS A 66 -20.48 -10.87 11.81
C LYS A 66 -20.60 -9.87 12.96
N LYS A 67 -20.36 -8.58 12.68
CA LYS A 67 -20.51 -7.50 13.66
C LYS A 67 -21.06 -6.24 13.01
N ALA A 68 -21.97 -5.55 13.70
CA ALA A 68 -22.44 -4.23 13.28
C ALA A 68 -21.31 -3.20 13.42
N CYS A 69 -21.15 -2.33 12.43
CA CYS A 69 -20.14 -1.30 12.41
C CYS A 69 -20.77 0.08 12.24
N ARG A 70 -20.62 0.95 13.26
CA ARG A 70 -21.19 2.31 13.25
C ARG A 70 -20.60 3.22 12.15
N LEU A 71 -19.40 2.88 11.61
CA LEU A 71 -18.75 3.69 10.57
C LEU A 71 -19.31 3.44 9.16
N HIS A 72 -19.81 2.22 8.89
CA HIS A 72 -20.18 1.85 7.52
C HIS A 72 -21.65 1.44 7.38
N SER A 73 -22.26 0.84 8.39
CA SER A 73 -23.64 0.33 8.31
C SER A 73 -24.11 -0.17 9.66
N VAL A 74 -25.41 0.00 9.93
CA VAL A 74 -26.08 -0.65 11.07
C VAL A 74 -26.20 -2.16 10.87
N LYS A 75 -26.14 -2.63 9.61
CA LYS A 75 -26.21 -4.07 9.28
C LYS A 75 -24.90 -4.77 9.64
N PRO A 76 -24.96 -5.97 10.26
CA PRO A 76 -23.77 -6.75 10.57
C PRO A 76 -22.98 -7.10 9.32
N ARG A 77 -21.67 -6.78 9.32
CA ARG A 77 -20.74 -7.12 8.25
C ARG A 77 -19.88 -8.32 8.63
N PRO A 78 -19.57 -9.21 7.68
CA PRO A 78 -18.63 -10.30 7.92
C PRO A 78 -17.24 -9.76 8.20
N TRP A 79 -16.49 -10.49 9.00
CA TRP A 79 -15.06 -10.28 9.25
C TRP A 79 -14.37 -11.64 9.33
N VAL A 80 -13.07 -11.66 9.05
CA VAL A 80 -12.15 -12.77 9.27
C VAL A 80 -10.99 -12.32 10.13
N ASP A 81 -10.38 -13.24 10.88
CA ASP A 81 -9.21 -13.00 11.70
C ASP A 81 -8.25 -14.20 11.64
N ASN A 82 -6.96 -13.90 11.58
CA ASN A 82 -5.84 -14.82 11.67
C ASN A 82 -4.53 -14.03 11.87
N GLU A 83 -3.41 -14.71 11.90
CA GLU A 83 -2.10 -14.05 12.10
C GLU A 83 -1.76 -13.01 11.02
N TYR A 84 -2.16 -13.21 9.76
CA TYR A 84 -1.87 -12.27 8.66
C TYR A 84 -2.77 -11.04 8.67
N ILE A 85 -4.00 -11.17 9.14
CA ILE A 85 -4.88 -10.03 9.43
C ILE A 85 -4.27 -9.15 10.53
N ARG A 86 -3.74 -9.78 11.58
CA ARG A 86 -3.09 -9.09 12.71
C ARG A 86 -1.80 -8.43 12.27
N TYR A 87 -1.00 -9.10 11.43
CA TYR A 87 0.20 -8.54 10.82
C TYR A 87 -0.11 -7.31 9.95
N ALA A 88 -1.09 -7.41 9.06
CA ALA A 88 -1.52 -6.29 8.23
C ALA A 88 -2.04 -5.09 9.06
N ALA A 89 -2.72 -5.37 10.18
CA ALA A 89 -3.13 -4.33 11.12
C ALA A 89 -1.94 -3.64 11.80
N ASP A 90 -0.92 -4.40 12.22
CA ASP A 90 0.31 -3.87 12.81
C ASP A 90 1.06 -2.99 11.78
N MET A 91 1.22 -3.46 10.54
CA MET A 91 1.86 -2.70 9.45
C MET A 91 1.08 -1.42 9.11
N ASN A 92 -0.25 -1.49 9.10
CA ASN A 92 -1.08 -0.30 8.89
C ASN A 92 -0.88 0.77 9.96
N VAL A 93 -0.75 0.39 11.22
CA VAL A 93 -0.50 1.32 12.33
C VAL A 93 0.88 1.96 12.19
N ALA A 94 1.91 1.15 11.90
CA ALA A 94 3.28 1.64 11.70
C ALA A 94 3.36 2.62 10.51
N LEU A 95 2.87 2.22 9.35
CA LEU A 95 2.85 3.08 8.14
C LEU A 95 2.02 4.34 8.36
N GLY A 96 0.86 4.22 9.03
CA GLY A 96 0.02 5.36 9.36
C GLY A 96 0.73 6.37 10.27
N TYR A 97 1.47 5.91 11.26
CA TYR A 97 2.27 6.76 12.13
C TYR A 97 3.34 7.53 11.33
N TYR A 98 4.17 6.81 10.58
CA TYR A 98 5.28 7.42 9.86
C TYR A 98 4.82 8.35 8.74
N ASN A 99 3.74 8.03 8.02
CA ASN A 99 3.15 8.94 7.03
C ASN A 99 2.60 10.21 7.68
N CYS A 100 1.95 10.10 8.84
CA CYS A 100 1.47 11.28 9.56
C CYS A 100 2.62 12.14 10.10
N LEU A 101 3.72 11.52 10.51
CA LEU A 101 4.91 12.22 10.97
C LEU A 101 5.56 13.00 9.83
N ASP A 102 5.73 12.39 8.68
CA ASP A 102 6.25 12.97 7.44
C ASP A 102 5.39 14.18 6.99
N ASP A 103 4.07 13.99 6.88
CA ASP A 103 3.11 15.06 6.59
C ASP A 103 3.19 16.25 7.55
N TRP A 104 3.48 15.98 8.82
CA TRP A 104 3.71 17.04 9.81
C TRP A 104 5.02 17.76 9.58
N GLN A 105 6.10 17.04 9.32
CA GLN A 105 7.43 17.60 9.15
C GLN A 105 7.54 18.42 7.86
N ASP A 106 6.93 17.96 6.77
CA ASP A 106 7.03 18.60 5.46
C ASP A 106 6.00 19.74 5.26
N ASP A 107 4.76 19.50 5.65
CA ASP A 107 3.65 20.41 5.35
C ASP A 107 3.08 21.13 6.61
N GLY A 108 3.57 20.81 7.81
CA GLY A 108 3.09 21.41 9.08
C GLY A 108 1.64 21.07 9.43
N LYS A 109 1.09 19.95 8.88
CA LYS A 109 -0.31 19.55 9.04
C LYS A 109 -0.62 19.15 10.49
N ARG A 110 -1.27 20.03 11.26
CA ARG A 110 -1.63 19.80 12.68
C ARG A 110 -2.47 18.52 12.88
N ALA A 111 -3.36 18.20 11.95
CA ALA A 111 -4.16 16.97 12.01
C ALA A 111 -3.30 15.71 11.91
N ALA A 112 -2.27 15.72 11.05
CA ALA A 112 -1.30 14.63 10.92
C ALA A 112 -0.48 14.48 12.21
N LYS A 113 -0.01 15.61 12.81
CA LYS A 113 0.65 15.59 14.12
C LYS A 113 -0.21 14.93 15.20
N PHE A 114 -1.48 15.32 15.28
CA PHE A 114 -2.41 14.73 16.25
C PHE A 114 -2.57 13.22 16.06
N LEU A 115 -2.67 12.75 14.80
CA LEU A 115 -2.78 11.32 14.50
C LEU A 115 -1.48 10.58 14.85
N ALA A 116 -0.33 11.14 14.51
CA ALA A 116 0.99 10.59 14.88
C ALA A 116 1.11 10.45 16.41
N ASP A 117 0.79 11.51 17.18
CA ASP A 117 0.86 11.49 18.65
C ASP A 117 -0.07 10.41 19.27
N LYS A 118 -1.20 10.10 18.61
CA LYS A 118 -2.11 9.03 19.05
C LYS A 118 -1.62 7.63 18.71
N LEU A 119 -0.81 7.49 17.66
CA LEU A 119 -0.24 6.20 17.23
C LEU A 119 1.11 5.92 17.90
N ALA A 120 1.88 6.94 18.27
CA ALA A 120 3.21 6.82 18.86
C ALA A 120 3.31 5.82 20.04
N PRO A 121 2.34 5.74 20.98
CA PRO A 121 2.43 4.79 22.11
C PRO A 121 2.49 3.32 21.72
N PHE A 122 2.06 2.96 20.50
CA PHE A 122 2.03 1.58 20.03
C PHE A 122 3.32 1.14 19.33
N LEU A 123 4.16 2.12 18.92
CA LEU A 123 5.38 1.85 18.14
C LEU A 123 6.39 0.94 18.88
N PRO A 124 6.68 1.14 20.18
CA PRO A 124 7.68 0.30 20.87
C PRO A 124 7.32 -1.20 20.86
N GLU A 125 6.05 -1.54 20.97
CA GLU A 125 5.60 -2.94 20.87
C GLU A 125 5.77 -3.46 19.44
N LEU A 126 5.44 -2.65 18.43
CA LEU A 126 5.60 -3.02 17.03
C LEU A 126 7.08 -3.17 16.64
N GLU A 127 7.95 -2.30 17.13
CA GLU A 127 9.41 -2.38 16.93
C GLU A 127 10.00 -3.67 17.51
N ASN A 128 9.54 -4.09 18.69
CA ASN A 128 9.95 -5.37 19.27
C ASN A 128 9.43 -6.57 18.47
N ARG A 129 8.22 -6.49 17.93
CA ARG A 129 7.59 -7.59 17.21
C ARG A 129 8.06 -7.69 15.76
N TRP A 130 8.28 -6.57 15.10
CA TRP A 130 8.56 -6.45 13.66
C TRP A 130 9.78 -5.56 13.38
N PRO A 131 10.95 -5.82 13.98
CA PRO A 131 12.12 -4.92 13.89
C PRO A 131 12.59 -4.72 12.45
N ARG A 132 12.54 -5.76 11.61
CA ARG A 132 12.94 -5.72 10.20
C ARG A 132 12.04 -4.80 9.39
N GLN A 133 10.72 -4.95 9.52
CA GLN A 133 9.74 -4.15 8.78
C GLN A 133 9.76 -2.70 9.22
N LEU A 134 9.80 -2.43 10.52
CA LEU A 134 9.85 -1.05 11.00
C LEU A 134 11.17 -0.37 10.66
N GLY A 135 12.29 -1.07 10.70
CA GLY A 135 13.56 -0.57 10.20
C GLY A 135 13.51 -0.20 8.72
N ALA A 136 12.83 -1.02 7.89
CA ALA A 136 12.63 -0.73 6.48
C ALA A 136 11.75 0.52 6.25
N ILE A 137 10.68 0.70 7.03
CA ILE A 137 9.83 1.91 6.97
C ILE A 137 10.66 3.16 7.27
N GLN A 138 11.42 3.15 8.36
CA GLN A 138 12.28 4.28 8.78
C GLN A 138 13.34 4.59 7.71
N SER A 139 14.01 3.56 7.19
CA SER A 139 15.03 3.71 6.16
C SER A 139 14.46 4.28 4.86
N CYS A 140 13.28 3.82 4.45
CA CYS A 140 12.61 4.32 3.25
C CYS A 140 12.25 5.81 3.39
N ILE A 141 11.61 6.23 4.49
CA ILE A 141 11.23 7.63 4.71
C ILE A 141 12.45 8.53 4.73
N SER A 142 13.49 8.15 5.47
CA SER A 142 14.75 8.92 5.53
C SER A 142 15.43 9.00 4.16
N GLY A 143 15.44 7.90 3.41
CA GLY A 143 16.01 7.81 2.07
C GLY A 143 15.26 8.68 1.07
N LEU A 144 13.95 8.62 1.05
CA LEU A 144 13.10 9.43 0.16
C LEU A 144 13.25 10.92 0.48
N SER A 145 13.13 11.31 1.76
CA SER A 145 13.32 12.72 2.19
C SER A 145 14.68 13.28 1.77
N ARG A 146 15.77 12.48 1.84
CA ARG A 146 17.09 12.88 1.34
C ARG A 146 17.10 13.07 -0.17
N LEU A 147 16.61 12.09 -0.95
CA LEU A 147 16.58 12.13 -2.40
C LEU A 147 15.74 13.30 -2.94
N GLU A 148 14.62 13.61 -2.29
CA GLU A 148 13.76 14.75 -2.59
C GLU A 148 14.48 16.09 -2.36
N LYS A 149 15.16 16.25 -1.22
CA LYS A 149 15.95 17.47 -0.90
C LYS A 149 17.13 17.67 -1.85
N GLU A 150 17.75 16.59 -2.31
CA GLU A 150 18.83 16.59 -3.29
C GLU A 150 18.32 16.80 -4.73
N ASN A 151 16.99 16.84 -4.93
CA ASN A 151 16.34 16.87 -6.24
C ASN A 151 16.88 15.77 -7.18
N CYS A 152 16.94 14.53 -6.69
CA CYS A 152 17.58 13.41 -7.37
C CYS A 152 17.02 13.24 -8.81
N PRO A 153 17.86 13.34 -9.84
CA PRO A 153 17.41 13.25 -11.24
C PRO A 153 17.21 11.81 -11.74
N ASN A 154 17.64 10.82 -10.95
CA ASN A 154 17.50 9.40 -11.29
C ASN A 154 16.24 8.82 -10.65
N PRO A 155 15.14 8.56 -11.41
CA PRO A 155 13.89 8.05 -10.87
C PRO A 155 13.99 6.63 -10.28
N ASP A 156 15.02 5.87 -10.64
CA ASP A 156 15.25 4.52 -10.16
C ASP A 156 15.66 4.48 -8.69
N GLU A 157 16.32 5.53 -8.18
CA GLU A 157 16.77 5.58 -6.78
C GLU A 157 15.60 5.66 -5.79
N PRO A 158 14.70 6.68 -5.87
CA PRO A 158 13.56 6.74 -4.98
C PRO A 158 12.58 5.59 -5.21
N ALA A 159 12.40 5.13 -6.45
CA ALA A 159 11.57 3.96 -6.75
C ALA A 159 12.14 2.69 -6.10
N SER A 160 13.46 2.50 -6.10
CA SER A 160 14.11 1.37 -5.42
C SER A 160 14.00 1.48 -3.91
N CYS A 161 14.12 2.69 -3.34
CA CYS A 161 13.91 2.92 -1.91
C CYS A 161 12.52 2.44 -1.45
N PHE A 162 11.47 2.80 -2.19
CA PHE A 162 10.11 2.34 -1.91
C PHE A 162 9.93 0.84 -2.25
N GLY A 163 10.63 0.34 -3.25
CA GLY A 163 10.69 -1.08 -3.59
C GLY A 163 11.23 -1.93 -2.45
N GLU A 164 12.33 -1.53 -1.81
CA GLU A 164 12.92 -2.22 -0.65
C GLU A 164 11.94 -2.26 0.54
N LEU A 165 11.24 -1.17 0.81
CA LEU A 165 10.19 -1.17 1.83
C LEU A 165 9.13 -2.24 1.52
N MET A 166 8.58 -2.25 0.31
CA MET A 166 7.53 -3.20 -0.07
C MET A 166 8.03 -4.65 -0.05
N ALA A 167 9.30 -4.88 -0.42
CA ALA A 167 9.93 -6.19 -0.29
C ALA A 167 9.90 -6.67 1.16
N GLN A 168 10.28 -5.81 2.12
CA GLN A 168 10.28 -6.17 3.54
C GLN A 168 8.87 -6.38 4.11
N LEU A 169 7.88 -5.64 3.64
CA LEU A 169 6.48 -5.79 4.08
C LEU A 169 5.84 -7.08 3.57
N LEU A 170 6.12 -7.50 2.33
CA LEU A 170 5.55 -8.74 1.79
C LEU A 170 6.18 -10.00 2.39
N VAL A 171 7.41 -9.93 2.84
CA VAL A 171 8.07 -11.04 3.54
C VAL A 171 7.66 -11.04 5.01
N TYR A 172 6.63 -11.84 5.35
CA TYR A 172 6.18 -12.02 6.73
C TYR A 172 7.25 -12.71 7.58
N ARG A 173 7.86 -13.78 7.06
CA ARG A 173 8.91 -14.57 7.71
C ARG A 173 9.96 -15.05 6.70
N GLU A 174 11.15 -15.35 7.19
CA GLU A 174 12.25 -15.89 6.38
C GLU A 174 12.05 -17.39 6.18
N ASP A 175 11.46 -17.77 5.04
CA ASP A 175 11.24 -19.15 4.62
C ASP A 175 11.50 -19.32 3.13
N MET A 176 11.09 -20.44 2.55
CA MET A 176 11.32 -20.77 1.13
C MET A 176 10.68 -19.77 0.17
N TRP A 177 9.64 -19.02 0.59
CA TRP A 177 8.92 -18.04 -0.22
C TRP A 177 9.50 -16.62 -0.09
N ALA A 178 10.33 -16.36 0.90
CA ALA A 178 10.86 -15.04 1.21
C ALA A 178 11.51 -14.37 -0.01
N LYS A 179 12.26 -15.14 -0.81
CA LYS A 179 12.91 -14.62 -2.03
C LYS A 179 11.90 -14.13 -3.07
N ASP A 180 10.88 -14.92 -3.39
CA ASP A 180 9.90 -14.56 -4.42
C ASP A 180 8.96 -13.47 -3.93
N LEU A 181 8.51 -13.51 -2.67
CA LEU A 181 7.75 -12.43 -2.02
C LEU A 181 8.55 -11.11 -1.99
N GLY A 182 9.83 -11.16 -1.63
CA GLY A 182 10.70 -9.99 -1.60
C GLY A 182 10.87 -9.37 -2.99
N GLN A 183 11.14 -10.18 -4.01
CA GLN A 183 11.29 -9.71 -5.39
C GLN A 183 9.97 -9.19 -5.98
N MET A 184 8.85 -9.83 -5.66
CA MET A 184 7.51 -9.36 -6.00
C MET A 184 7.24 -7.99 -5.34
N GLY A 185 7.47 -7.88 -4.03
CA GLY A 185 7.29 -6.65 -3.27
C GLY A 185 8.15 -5.51 -3.79
N PHE A 186 9.43 -5.79 -4.09
CA PHE A 186 10.34 -4.81 -4.67
C PHE A 186 9.81 -4.26 -5.99
N SER A 187 9.38 -5.14 -6.90
CA SER A 187 8.86 -4.72 -8.21
C SER A 187 7.53 -3.97 -8.09
N LEU A 188 6.63 -4.42 -7.20
CA LEU A 188 5.36 -3.75 -6.91
C LEU A 188 5.59 -2.36 -6.31
N GLY A 189 6.53 -2.22 -5.37
CA GLY A 189 6.88 -0.93 -4.78
C GLY A 189 7.43 0.06 -5.80
N ARG A 190 8.34 -0.36 -6.66
CA ARG A 190 8.84 0.47 -7.76
C ARG A 190 7.71 0.92 -8.68
N PHE A 191 6.83 0.00 -9.05
CA PHE A 191 5.65 0.31 -9.86
C PHE A 191 4.77 1.36 -9.19
N ILE A 192 4.42 1.18 -7.91
CA ILE A 192 3.56 2.11 -7.16
C ILE A 192 4.19 3.50 -7.08
N TYR A 193 5.49 3.59 -6.77
CA TYR A 193 6.20 4.87 -6.68
C TYR A 193 6.15 5.64 -8.00
N LEU A 194 6.50 4.97 -9.11
CA LEU A 194 6.50 5.58 -10.44
C LEU A 194 5.08 5.93 -10.92
N LEU A 195 4.08 5.11 -10.57
CA LEU A 195 2.67 5.36 -10.87
C LEU A 195 2.15 6.60 -10.15
N ASP A 196 2.48 6.75 -8.86
CA ASP A 196 2.12 7.92 -8.05
C ASP A 196 2.77 9.19 -8.61
N ALA A 197 4.04 9.12 -8.98
CA ALA A 197 4.78 10.21 -9.62
C ALA A 197 4.16 10.63 -10.96
N ALA A 198 3.74 9.68 -11.79
CA ALA A 198 3.06 9.95 -13.05
C ALA A 198 1.67 10.58 -12.82
N ALA A 199 0.93 10.07 -11.82
CA ALA A 199 -0.40 10.56 -11.47
C ALA A 199 -0.40 11.96 -10.84
N ASP A 200 0.68 12.34 -10.16
CA ASP A 200 0.81 13.64 -9.49
C ASP A 200 1.69 14.65 -10.26
N TYR A 201 2.17 14.31 -11.47
CA TYR A 201 3.11 15.11 -12.24
C TYR A 201 2.72 16.61 -12.38
N ASP A 202 1.52 16.90 -12.88
CA ASP A 202 1.07 18.28 -13.08
C ASP A 202 0.78 19.02 -11.77
N LYS A 203 0.31 18.31 -10.77
CA LYS A 203 0.09 18.85 -9.43
C LYS A 203 1.43 19.24 -8.78
N ASP A 204 2.44 18.39 -8.87
CA ASP A 204 3.76 18.61 -8.30
C ASP A 204 4.49 19.75 -9.06
N LYS A 205 4.39 19.78 -10.39
CA LYS A 205 4.91 20.87 -11.22
C LYS A 205 4.33 22.22 -10.80
N ARG A 206 3.00 22.29 -10.61
CA ARG A 206 2.32 23.54 -10.19
C ARG A 206 2.71 23.97 -8.78
N LYS A 207 3.00 23.03 -7.89
CA LYS A 207 3.34 23.29 -6.48
C LYS A 207 4.83 23.45 -6.23
N GLY A 208 5.69 23.22 -7.24
CA GLY A 208 7.13 23.20 -7.10
C GLY A 208 7.61 22.09 -6.16
N LYS A 209 6.86 20.98 -6.06
CA LYS A 209 7.26 19.82 -5.28
C LYS A 209 8.14 18.90 -6.11
N TYR A 210 8.98 18.12 -5.43
CA TYR A 210 9.78 17.09 -6.07
C TYR A 210 8.87 16.07 -6.78
N ASN A 211 9.27 15.70 -7.98
CA ASN A 211 8.71 14.59 -8.73
C ASN A 211 9.85 14.01 -9.59
N PRO A 212 10.12 12.70 -9.57
CA PRO A 212 11.27 12.11 -10.24
C PRO A 212 11.28 12.33 -11.75
N TYR A 213 10.12 12.41 -12.40
CA TYR A 213 10.02 12.71 -13.83
C TYR A 213 10.37 14.18 -14.13
N LEU A 214 9.99 15.10 -13.25
CA LEU A 214 10.37 16.51 -13.36
C LEU A 214 11.87 16.70 -13.11
N ALA A 215 12.42 16.03 -12.10
CA ALA A 215 13.82 16.12 -11.72
C ALA A 215 14.76 15.61 -12.82
N MET A 216 14.35 14.58 -13.58
CA MET A 216 15.12 14.10 -14.73
C MET A 216 14.92 14.95 -16.01
N GLY A 217 14.15 16.04 -15.94
CA GLY A 217 13.89 16.92 -17.10
C GLY A 217 12.95 16.32 -18.15
N MET A 218 12.14 15.33 -17.77
CA MET A 218 11.21 14.69 -18.69
C MET A 218 9.97 15.56 -18.84
N GLU A 219 9.57 15.87 -20.05
CA GLU A 219 8.25 16.41 -20.35
C GLU A 219 7.16 15.35 -20.16
N ARG A 220 5.92 15.79 -20.05
CA ARG A 220 4.78 14.88 -19.92
C ARG A 220 4.69 13.95 -21.12
N ASP A 221 4.96 12.67 -20.92
CA ASP A 221 4.89 11.61 -21.93
C ASP A 221 4.21 10.37 -21.34
N GLU A 222 2.88 10.39 -21.39
CA GLU A 222 2.04 9.35 -20.79
C GLU A 222 2.28 7.98 -21.41
N LYS A 223 2.56 7.92 -22.73
CA LYS A 223 2.82 6.66 -23.41
C LYS A 223 4.12 6.02 -22.91
N ARG A 224 5.15 6.82 -22.76
CA ARG A 224 6.44 6.36 -22.27
C ARG A 224 6.37 5.95 -20.79
N TRP A 225 5.62 6.69 -19.98
CA TRP A 225 5.38 6.30 -18.58
C TRP A 225 4.63 4.97 -18.48
N GLU A 226 3.58 4.78 -19.30
CA GLU A 226 2.83 3.52 -19.32
C GLU A 226 3.70 2.34 -19.73
N GLU A 227 4.60 2.50 -20.69
CA GLU A 227 5.60 1.47 -21.08
C GLU A 227 6.50 1.09 -19.88
N TYR A 228 7.02 2.05 -19.13
CA TYR A 228 7.82 1.77 -17.94
C TYR A 228 7.01 1.09 -16.83
N LEU A 229 5.79 1.54 -16.61
CA LEU A 229 4.90 0.96 -15.62
C LEU A 229 4.52 -0.49 -15.96
N VAL A 230 4.23 -0.76 -17.22
CA VAL A 230 3.92 -2.12 -17.69
C VAL A 230 5.13 -3.05 -17.49
N LEU A 231 6.35 -2.58 -17.78
CA LEU A 231 7.57 -3.37 -17.54
C LEU A 231 7.80 -3.65 -16.05
N ALA A 232 7.59 -2.66 -15.18
CA ALA A 232 7.73 -2.84 -13.74
C ALA A 232 6.69 -3.83 -13.21
N MET A 233 5.43 -3.72 -13.67
CA MET A 233 4.36 -4.64 -13.29
C MET A 233 4.58 -6.05 -13.83
N GLY A 234 5.13 -6.19 -15.03
CA GLY A 234 5.50 -7.48 -15.62
C GLY A 234 6.48 -8.27 -14.75
N ARG A 235 7.47 -7.59 -14.15
CA ARG A 235 8.41 -8.22 -13.19
C ARG A 235 7.72 -8.65 -11.90
N CYS A 236 6.77 -7.85 -11.41
CA CYS A 236 5.96 -8.21 -10.26
C CYS A 236 5.11 -9.46 -10.56
N ALA A 237 4.41 -9.47 -11.69
CA ALA A 237 3.58 -10.58 -12.15
C ALA A 237 4.37 -11.88 -12.32
N GLU A 238 5.59 -11.80 -12.88
CA GLU A 238 6.46 -12.98 -13.02
C GLU A 238 6.74 -13.68 -11.67
N ARG A 239 6.92 -12.92 -10.59
CA ARG A 239 7.15 -13.47 -9.26
C ARG A 239 5.86 -13.95 -8.61
N TYR A 240 4.80 -13.20 -8.78
CA TYR A 240 3.47 -13.55 -8.31
C TYR A 240 2.98 -14.90 -8.87
N GLU A 241 3.16 -15.15 -10.17
CA GLU A 241 2.74 -16.39 -10.81
C GLU A 241 3.59 -17.62 -10.40
N LYS A 242 4.71 -17.43 -9.70
CA LYS A 242 5.50 -18.53 -9.11
C LYS A 242 5.00 -18.97 -7.75
N LEU A 243 4.15 -18.16 -7.10
CA LEU A 243 3.58 -18.49 -5.81
C LEU A 243 2.43 -19.49 -5.98
N PRO A 244 2.35 -20.55 -5.14
CA PRO A 244 1.30 -21.58 -5.25
C PRO A 244 -0.03 -21.10 -4.65
N LEU A 245 -0.56 -20.01 -5.18
CA LEU A 245 -1.77 -19.40 -4.68
C LEU A 245 -3.00 -20.11 -5.23
N VAL A 246 -3.86 -20.64 -4.36
CA VAL A 246 -5.12 -21.29 -4.71
C VAL A 246 -6.29 -20.50 -4.17
N GLN A 247 -6.33 -20.33 -2.86
CA GLN A 247 -7.38 -19.55 -2.20
C GLN A 247 -7.28 -18.08 -2.60
N ASP A 248 -8.40 -17.45 -2.90
CA ASP A 248 -8.49 -16.02 -3.25
C ASP A 248 -7.68 -15.60 -4.51
N LYS A 249 -7.17 -16.56 -5.32
CA LYS A 249 -6.34 -16.26 -6.51
C LYS A 249 -7.03 -15.29 -7.47
N ALA A 250 -8.30 -15.51 -7.81
CA ALA A 250 -9.04 -14.64 -8.71
C ALA A 250 -9.18 -13.19 -8.16
N LEU A 251 -9.35 -13.05 -6.84
CA LEU A 251 -9.40 -11.75 -6.19
C LEU A 251 -8.03 -11.04 -6.21
N LEU A 252 -6.95 -11.79 -5.98
CA LEU A 252 -5.58 -11.28 -6.08
C LEU A 252 -5.22 -10.89 -7.52
N ASP A 253 -5.65 -11.67 -8.51
CA ASP A 253 -5.49 -11.36 -9.94
C ASP A 253 -6.21 -10.06 -10.30
N ASN A 254 -7.45 -9.88 -9.85
CA ASN A 254 -8.19 -8.64 -10.05
C ASN A 254 -7.43 -7.44 -9.46
N ILE A 255 -6.85 -7.56 -8.26
CA ILE A 255 -6.09 -6.49 -7.63
C ILE A 255 -4.84 -6.14 -8.46
N LEU A 256 -4.03 -7.16 -8.83
CA LEU A 256 -2.74 -6.94 -9.49
C LEU A 256 -2.86 -6.55 -10.96
N TYR A 257 -3.83 -7.11 -11.69
CA TYR A 257 -3.93 -6.87 -13.14
C TYR A 257 -4.89 -5.74 -13.52
N SER A 258 -5.88 -5.46 -12.68
CA SER A 258 -6.88 -4.41 -12.94
C SER A 258 -6.87 -3.31 -11.87
N GLY A 259 -6.88 -3.70 -10.62
CA GLY A 259 -7.10 -2.82 -9.47
C GLY A 259 -6.04 -1.75 -9.29
N VAL A 260 -4.76 -2.09 -9.41
CA VAL A 260 -3.63 -1.16 -9.27
C VAL A 260 -3.68 0.02 -10.26
N TRP A 261 -4.41 -0.14 -11.37
CA TRP A 261 -4.55 0.89 -12.41
C TRP A 261 -5.78 1.81 -12.20
N VAL A 262 -6.70 1.46 -11.30
CA VAL A 262 -7.98 2.18 -11.15
C VAL A 262 -7.76 3.65 -10.80
N ASN A 263 -6.92 3.93 -9.81
CA ASN A 263 -6.66 5.30 -9.35
C ASN A 263 -5.91 6.13 -10.40
N TYR A 264 -4.96 5.53 -11.11
CA TYR A 264 -4.23 6.19 -12.20
C TYR A 264 -5.17 6.58 -13.35
N ARG A 265 -5.98 5.62 -13.82
CA ARG A 265 -6.97 5.87 -14.88
C ARG A 265 -8.07 6.83 -14.45
N GLY A 266 -8.44 6.85 -13.18
CA GLY A 266 -9.42 7.79 -12.61
C GLY A 266 -8.92 9.24 -12.65
N LYS A 267 -7.73 9.51 -12.13
CA LYS A 267 -7.11 10.84 -12.15
C LYS A 267 -6.94 11.38 -13.57
N ARG A 268 -6.50 10.55 -14.51
CA ARG A 268 -6.38 10.93 -15.93
C ARG A 268 -7.70 11.36 -16.57
N LYS A 269 -8.82 10.71 -16.23
CA LYS A 269 -10.15 11.08 -16.74
C LYS A 269 -10.62 12.43 -16.18
N GLU A 270 -10.34 12.71 -14.91
CA GLU A 270 -10.68 13.98 -14.27
C GLU A 270 -9.85 15.13 -14.85
N GLU A 271 -8.56 14.94 -15.13
CA GLU A 271 -7.69 15.92 -15.77
C GLU A 271 -8.15 16.24 -17.21
N ALA A 272 -8.40 15.20 -18.01
CA ALA A 272 -8.90 15.39 -19.38
C ALA A 272 -10.27 16.10 -19.44
N ALA A 273 -11.11 15.96 -18.41
CA ALA A 273 -12.39 16.65 -18.31
C ALA A 273 -12.25 18.12 -17.87
N ASN A 274 -11.14 18.49 -17.21
CA ASN A 274 -10.88 19.87 -16.77
C ASN A 274 -10.12 20.70 -17.82
N ASP A 275 -9.46 20.06 -18.79
CA ASP A 275 -8.70 20.71 -19.86
C ASP A 275 -9.53 20.91 -21.15
N GLY A 276 -10.79 20.48 -21.20
CA GLY A 276 -11.72 20.61 -22.32
C GLY A 276 -12.90 21.55 -21.99
#